data_29ca38344a672c91b019edd3da098df0
#
_entry.id   29ca38344a672c91b019edd3da098df0
#
_cell.length_a   1.000
_cell.length_b   1.000
_cell.length_c   1.000
_cell.angle_alpha   90.00
_cell.angle_beta   90.00
_cell.angle_gamma   90.00
#
_symmetry.space_group_name_H-M   'P 1'
#
loop_
_entity.id
_entity.type
_entity.pdbx_description
1 polymer ?
#
loop_
_entity_poly.entity_id
_entity_poly.type
_entity_poly.pdbx_seq_one_letter_code
_entity_poly.pdbx_strand_id
1 'polypeptide(L)'
;MLQVISLLVENKPGALMRITGVLSARGYNIESLTVARTLDPTLSRMTIAVDVDAQLRTQVIKQMNKLINVLQAADLTETPSVKREMALLRVRSALSNRAAILKESEIFGARVVDSSTEGFALEATGDSEKLDEFIDVMRSYGDIEVTRSGAVAVSLEVKKLRLSPPVPKGPHVEIEKLETRN
;
A
#
# COMPACT_ATOMS: atom_id res chain seq x y z
N MET A 1 -4.77 -12.84 -9.90
CA MET A 1 -3.59 -12.03 -10.30
C MET A 1 -3.53 -10.77 -9.46
N LEU A 2 -2.38 -10.50 -8.84
CA LEU A 2 -2.24 -9.38 -7.91
C LEU A 2 -2.43 -8.04 -8.62
N GLN A 3 -3.38 -7.25 -8.15
CA GLN A 3 -3.67 -5.90 -8.66
C GLN A 3 -3.31 -4.88 -7.59
N VAL A 4 -2.60 -3.82 -7.98
CA VAL A 4 -2.18 -2.75 -7.07
C VAL A 4 -3.00 -1.49 -7.33
N ILE A 5 -3.74 -1.06 -6.32
CA ILE A 5 -4.65 0.08 -6.37
C ILE A 5 -4.17 1.13 -5.38
N SER A 6 -4.02 2.37 -5.84
CA SER A 6 -3.73 3.52 -4.98
C SER A 6 -4.98 4.36 -4.78
N LEU A 7 -5.30 4.67 -3.54
CA LEU A 7 -6.41 5.52 -3.16
C LEU A 7 -5.90 6.79 -2.46
N LEU A 8 -6.50 7.92 -2.79
CA LEU A 8 -6.44 9.13 -1.97
C LEU A 8 -7.76 9.24 -1.23
N VAL A 9 -7.70 9.29 0.09
CA VAL A 9 -8.89 9.19 0.94
C VAL A 9 -8.88 10.28 2.01
N GLU A 10 -10.07 10.65 2.50
CA GLU A 10 -10.17 11.49 3.69
C GLU A 10 -9.59 10.76 4.91
N ASN A 11 -8.78 11.47 5.69
CA ASN A 11 -8.25 10.96 6.95
C ASN A 11 -9.28 11.10 8.07
N LYS A 12 -10.34 10.31 8.03
CA LYS A 12 -11.45 10.31 8.98
C LYS A 12 -11.71 8.93 9.55
N PRO A 13 -12.20 8.83 10.80
CA PRO A 13 -12.66 7.55 11.35
C PRO A 13 -13.67 6.85 10.43
N GLY A 14 -13.52 5.54 10.27
CA GLY A 14 -14.41 4.72 9.46
C GLY A 14 -14.11 4.71 7.95
N ALA A 15 -13.24 5.58 7.42
CA ALA A 15 -12.88 5.58 5.99
C ALA A 15 -12.26 4.25 5.57
N LEU A 16 -11.26 3.76 6.30
CA LEU A 16 -10.62 2.46 6.07
C LEU A 16 -11.64 1.31 6.12
N MET A 17 -12.49 1.28 7.13
CA MET A 17 -13.49 0.22 7.30
C MET A 17 -14.48 0.16 6.12
N ARG A 18 -14.90 1.30 5.58
CA ARG A 18 -15.78 1.34 4.41
C ARG A 18 -15.11 0.78 3.16
N ILE A 19 -13.84 1.11 2.95
CA ILE A 19 -13.07 0.65 1.79
C ILE A 19 -12.87 -0.86 1.87
N THR A 20 -12.35 -1.36 2.99
CA THR A 20 -12.12 -2.79 3.21
C THR A 20 -13.43 -3.57 3.21
N GLY A 21 -14.50 -3.01 3.77
CA GLY A 21 -15.84 -3.61 3.76
C GLY A 21 -16.39 -3.84 2.35
N VAL A 22 -16.16 -2.91 1.41
CA VAL A 22 -16.58 -3.09 0.00
C VAL A 22 -15.80 -4.22 -0.68
N LEU A 23 -14.51 -4.36 -0.40
CA LEU A 23 -13.68 -5.45 -0.94
C LEU A 23 -14.11 -6.80 -0.35
N SER A 24 -14.25 -6.87 0.97
CA SER A 24 -14.67 -8.09 1.69
C SER A 24 -16.06 -8.55 1.30
N ALA A 25 -17.03 -7.63 1.14
CA ALA A 25 -18.38 -7.97 0.73
C ALA A 25 -18.48 -8.61 -0.67
N ARG A 26 -17.43 -8.46 -1.47
CA ARG A 26 -17.30 -9.07 -2.81
C ARG A 26 -16.40 -10.31 -2.83
N GLY A 27 -15.89 -10.71 -1.68
CA GLY A 27 -14.99 -11.85 -1.57
C GLY A 27 -13.58 -11.61 -2.13
N TYR A 28 -13.16 -10.34 -2.29
CA TYR A 28 -11.80 -10.04 -2.74
C TYR A 28 -10.82 -10.20 -1.58
N ASN A 29 -9.76 -10.99 -1.80
CA ASN A 29 -8.70 -11.14 -0.83
C ASN A 29 -7.74 -9.93 -0.89
N ILE A 30 -7.45 -9.34 0.28
CA ILE A 30 -6.47 -8.26 0.42
C ILE A 30 -5.14 -8.89 0.82
N GLU A 31 -4.18 -8.92 -0.10
CA GLU A 31 -2.85 -9.46 0.14
C GLU A 31 -1.98 -8.49 0.95
N SER A 32 -2.09 -7.20 0.67
CA SER A 32 -1.43 -6.17 1.48
C SER A 32 -2.21 -4.87 1.49
N LEU A 33 -2.06 -4.11 2.58
CA LEU A 33 -2.70 -2.84 2.79
C LEU A 33 -1.76 -1.90 3.53
N THR A 34 -1.42 -0.78 2.89
CA THR A 34 -0.60 0.26 3.50
C THR A 34 -1.36 1.58 3.50
N VAL A 35 -1.40 2.24 4.64
CA VAL A 35 -2.09 3.54 4.81
C VAL A 35 -1.18 4.50 5.56
N ALA A 36 -1.02 5.70 5.02
CA ALA A 36 -0.30 6.77 5.71
C ALA A 36 -0.91 8.13 5.39
N ARG A 37 -0.79 9.07 6.32
CA ARG A 37 -1.17 10.47 6.09
C ARG A 37 -0.31 11.05 4.98
N THR A 38 -0.89 11.95 4.19
CA THR A 38 -0.16 12.77 3.21
C THR A 38 0.43 14.01 3.88
N LEU A 39 1.02 14.91 3.09
CA LEU A 39 1.44 16.24 3.56
C LEU A 39 0.25 17.08 4.05
N ASP A 40 -0.93 16.86 3.48
CA ASP A 40 -2.18 17.37 4.02
C ASP A 40 -2.70 16.39 5.10
N PRO A 41 -2.76 16.80 6.39
CA PRO A 41 -3.17 15.93 7.48
C PRO A 41 -4.63 15.48 7.40
N THR A 42 -5.46 16.14 6.57
CA THR A 42 -6.85 15.75 6.33
C THR A 42 -7.00 14.60 5.34
N LEU A 43 -5.90 14.24 4.65
CA LEU A 43 -5.86 13.21 3.62
C LEU A 43 -4.88 12.09 3.96
N SER A 44 -5.22 10.87 3.54
CA SER A 44 -4.35 9.70 3.61
C SER A 44 -4.17 9.07 2.23
N ARG A 45 -2.98 8.55 1.98
CA ARG A 45 -2.69 7.68 0.84
C ARG A 45 -2.79 6.23 1.30
N MET A 46 -3.55 5.44 0.54
CA MET A 46 -3.70 4.01 0.76
C MET A 46 -3.24 3.27 -0.48
N THR A 47 -2.42 2.24 -0.30
CA THR A 47 -2.05 1.30 -1.36
C THR A 47 -2.61 -0.06 -0.97
N ILE A 48 -3.38 -0.66 -1.85
CA ILE A 48 -4.01 -1.97 -1.64
C ILE A 48 -3.53 -2.91 -2.73
N ALA A 49 -3.02 -4.07 -2.35
CA ALA A 49 -2.80 -5.19 -3.25
C ALA A 49 -3.92 -6.20 -3.04
N VAL A 50 -4.68 -6.48 -4.09
CA VAL A 50 -5.81 -7.43 -4.07
C VAL A 50 -5.62 -8.51 -5.11
N ASP A 51 -5.99 -9.74 -4.79
CA ASP A 51 -6.02 -10.83 -5.77
C ASP A 51 -7.39 -10.85 -6.45
N VAL A 52 -7.41 -10.31 -7.67
CA VAL A 52 -8.61 -10.27 -8.52
C VAL A 52 -8.22 -10.43 -9.98
N ASP A 53 -9.16 -10.92 -10.79
CA ASP A 53 -9.00 -11.01 -12.22
C ASP A 53 -8.87 -9.62 -12.86
N ALA A 54 -8.07 -9.51 -13.93
CA ALA A 54 -7.85 -8.27 -14.65
C ALA A 54 -9.16 -7.62 -15.15
N GLN A 55 -10.15 -8.44 -15.50
CA GLN A 55 -11.47 -7.97 -15.94
C GLN A 55 -12.25 -7.28 -14.81
N LEU A 56 -12.09 -7.74 -13.56
CA LEU A 56 -12.77 -7.18 -12.40
C LEU A 56 -12.08 -5.91 -11.87
N ARG A 57 -10.80 -5.70 -12.19
CA ARG A 57 -10.00 -4.54 -11.76
C ARG A 57 -10.70 -3.21 -12.00
N THR A 58 -11.17 -2.99 -13.22
CA THR A 58 -11.89 -1.75 -13.58
C THR A 58 -13.15 -1.57 -12.74
N GLN A 59 -13.84 -2.66 -12.42
CA GLN A 59 -15.03 -2.62 -11.56
C GLN A 59 -14.65 -2.24 -10.13
N VAL A 60 -13.57 -2.80 -9.58
CA VAL A 60 -13.06 -2.45 -8.24
C VAL A 60 -12.78 -0.95 -8.17
N ILE A 61 -12.01 -0.40 -9.12
CA ILE A 61 -11.69 1.04 -9.18
C ILE A 61 -12.97 1.90 -9.23
N LYS A 62 -13.93 1.54 -10.08
CA LYS A 62 -15.21 2.24 -10.16
C LYS A 62 -15.99 2.22 -8.84
N GLN A 63 -15.95 1.11 -8.11
CA GLN A 63 -16.60 1.00 -6.81
C GLN A 63 -15.90 1.84 -5.74
N MET A 64 -14.57 1.84 -5.73
CA MET A 64 -13.79 2.69 -4.81
C MET A 64 -14.11 4.17 -5.03
N ASN A 65 -14.16 4.63 -6.27
CA ASN A 65 -14.48 6.04 -6.59
C ASN A 65 -15.92 6.45 -6.22
N LYS A 66 -16.82 5.51 -5.93
CA LYS A 66 -18.17 5.83 -5.46
C LYS A 66 -18.25 6.07 -3.95
N LEU A 67 -17.22 5.70 -3.21
CA LEU A 67 -17.20 5.85 -1.76
C LEU A 67 -16.99 7.33 -1.40
N ILE A 68 -17.79 7.82 -0.46
CA ILE A 68 -17.80 9.23 -0.06
C ILE A 68 -16.45 9.72 0.46
N ASN A 69 -15.67 8.83 1.08
CA ASN A 69 -14.36 9.17 1.65
C ASN A 69 -13.20 8.99 0.66
N VAL A 70 -13.46 8.50 -0.56
CA VAL A 70 -12.44 8.29 -1.60
C VAL A 70 -12.47 9.45 -2.56
N LEU A 71 -11.39 10.24 -2.60
CA LEU A 71 -11.23 11.36 -3.51
C LEU A 71 -10.75 10.87 -4.88
N GLN A 72 -9.92 9.82 -4.90
CA GLN A 72 -9.38 9.25 -6.12
C GLN A 72 -8.99 7.79 -5.89
N ALA A 73 -9.31 6.93 -6.86
CA ALA A 73 -8.79 5.58 -6.99
C ALA A 73 -8.05 5.46 -8.34
N ALA A 74 -6.83 4.95 -8.30
CA ALA A 74 -5.99 4.76 -9.48
C ALA A 74 -5.45 3.33 -9.51
N ASP A 75 -5.44 2.74 -10.71
CA ASP A 75 -4.78 1.47 -10.98
C ASP A 75 -3.27 1.71 -11.17
N LEU A 76 -2.46 1.05 -10.37
CA LEU A 76 -1.00 1.08 -10.50
C LEU A 76 -0.42 -0.29 -10.92
N THR A 77 -1.26 -1.22 -11.36
CA THR A 77 -0.82 -2.56 -11.78
C THR A 77 0.04 -2.49 -13.04
N GLU A 78 -0.53 -1.89 -14.09
CA GLU A 78 0.10 -1.75 -15.41
C GLU A 78 0.57 -0.31 -15.71
N THR A 79 0.13 0.66 -14.92
CA THR A 79 0.57 2.05 -15.06
C THR A 79 2.03 2.20 -14.65
N PRO A 80 2.85 2.98 -15.38
CA PRO A 80 4.20 3.30 -14.96
C PRO A 80 4.22 3.83 -13.53
N SER A 81 4.81 3.05 -12.62
CA SER A 81 4.80 3.34 -11.20
C SER A 81 6.03 2.75 -10.51
N VAL A 82 6.44 3.36 -9.41
CA VAL A 82 7.40 2.75 -8.50
C VAL A 82 6.62 2.08 -7.39
N LYS A 83 6.90 0.79 -7.16
CA LYS A 83 6.34 -0.01 -6.07
C LYS A 83 7.50 -0.45 -5.19
N ARG A 84 7.37 -0.27 -3.88
CA ARG A 84 8.39 -0.71 -2.91
C ARG A 84 7.71 -1.27 -1.69
N GLU A 85 8.37 -2.24 -1.11
CA GLU A 85 7.99 -2.86 0.13
C GLU A 85 9.24 -2.99 1.00
N MET A 86 9.08 -2.98 2.31
CA MET A 86 10.13 -3.25 3.28
C MET A 86 9.87 -4.57 3.97
N ALA A 87 10.92 -5.37 4.15
CA ALA A 87 10.90 -6.57 4.96
C ALA A 87 11.90 -6.45 6.11
N LEU A 88 11.47 -6.82 7.31
CA LEU A 88 12.32 -7.05 8.45
C LEU A 88 12.42 -8.56 8.67
N LEU A 89 13.64 -9.08 8.66
CA LEU A 89 13.93 -10.49 8.81
C LEU A 89 14.78 -10.71 10.07
N ARG A 90 14.38 -11.64 10.90
CA ARG A 90 15.23 -12.20 11.95
C ARG A 90 15.73 -13.55 11.46
N VAL A 91 17.05 -13.70 11.28
CA VAL A 91 17.67 -14.93 10.82
C VAL A 91 18.46 -15.53 11.98
N ARG A 92 18.07 -16.71 12.43
CA ARG A 92 18.83 -17.51 13.42
C ARG A 92 19.65 -18.54 12.67
N SER A 93 20.95 -18.54 12.86
CA SER A 93 21.83 -19.44 12.14
C SER A 93 23.08 -19.80 12.92
N ALA A 94 23.73 -20.91 12.52
CA ALA A 94 25.03 -21.29 13.05
C ALA A 94 26.09 -20.23 12.75
N LEU A 95 27.12 -20.15 13.61
CA LEU A 95 28.23 -19.20 13.46
C LEU A 95 28.96 -19.35 12.10
N SER A 96 29.02 -20.57 11.56
CA SER A 96 29.62 -20.86 10.24
C SER A 96 28.95 -20.12 9.09
N ASN A 97 27.65 -19.81 9.18
CA ASN A 97 26.88 -19.18 8.10
C ASN A 97 26.92 -17.65 8.14
N ARG A 98 27.46 -17.06 9.18
CA ARG A 98 27.41 -15.59 9.39
C ARG A 98 28.00 -14.81 8.23
N ALA A 99 29.17 -15.21 7.73
CA ALA A 99 29.82 -14.52 6.62
C ALA A 99 29.00 -14.64 5.31
N ALA A 100 28.38 -15.78 5.08
CA ALA A 100 27.52 -16.00 3.92
C ALA A 100 26.26 -15.13 4.01
N ILE A 101 25.58 -15.10 5.15
CA ILE A 101 24.39 -14.23 5.38
C ILE A 101 24.71 -12.77 5.13
N LEU A 102 25.85 -12.27 5.63
CA LEU A 102 26.27 -10.88 5.40
C LEU A 102 26.53 -10.59 3.94
N LYS A 103 27.20 -11.52 3.22
CA LYS A 103 27.47 -11.39 1.80
C LYS A 103 26.18 -11.35 0.95
N GLU A 104 25.26 -12.26 1.23
CA GLU A 104 23.95 -12.25 0.57
C GLU A 104 23.15 -10.98 0.88
N SER A 105 23.18 -10.53 2.13
CA SER A 105 22.53 -9.27 2.53
C SER A 105 23.07 -8.08 1.70
N GLU A 106 24.37 -8.03 1.47
CA GLU A 106 24.99 -6.99 0.64
C GLU A 106 24.54 -7.07 -0.82
N ILE A 107 24.45 -8.28 -1.42
CA ILE A 107 23.98 -8.51 -2.79
C ILE A 107 22.55 -8.01 -2.98
N PHE A 108 21.67 -8.29 -2.03
CA PHE A 108 20.27 -7.84 -2.08
C PHE A 108 20.09 -6.37 -1.64
N GLY A 109 21.16 -5.71 -1.17
CA GLY A 109 21.10 -4.36 -0.64
C GLY A 109 20.37 -4.27 0.69
N ALA A 110 20.32 -5.37 1.43
CA ALA A 110 19.80 -5.40 2.78
C ALA A 110 20.85 -4.87 3.76
N ARG A 111 20.40 -4.34 4.87
CA ARG A 111 21.28 -3.86 5.93
C ARG A 111 21.05 -4.62 7.24
N VAL A 112 22.10 -4.76 8.00
CA VAL A 112 22.04 -5.32 9.36
C VAL A 112 21.51 -4.24 10.29
N VAL A 113 20.38 -4.52 10.93
CA VAL A 113 19.76 -3.66 11.95
C VAL A 113 20.23 -4.04 13.34
N ASP A 114 20.37 -5.36 13.59
CA ASP A 114 20.89 -5.90 14.84
C ASP A 114 21.70 -7.16 14.59
N SER A 115 22.67 -7.43 15.47
CA SER A 115 23.57 -8.58 15.39
C SER A 115 23.80 -9.15 16.78
N SER A 116 23.52 -10.44 16.94
CA SER A 116 23.76 -11.19 18.17
C SER A 116 24.55 -12.48 17.89
N THR A 117 24.90 -13.23 18.94
CA THR A 117 25.52 -14.55 18.78
C THR A 117 24.60 -15.57 18.13
N GLU A 118 23.29 -15.37 18.21
CA GLU A 118 22.27 -16.27 17.68
C GLU A 118 21.91 -15.97 16.21
N GLY A 119 22.27 -14.79 15.67
CA GLY A 119 21.93 -14.43 14.31
C GLY A 119 21.91 -12.92 14.04
N PHE A 120 21.09 -12.54 13.09
CA PHE A 120 20.94 -11.15 12.62
C PHE A 120 19.49 -10.72 12.54
N ALA A 121 19.24 -9.42 12.76
CA ALA A 121 18.06 -8.74 12.24
C ALA A 121 18.45 -7.94 11.01
N LEU A 122 17.78 -8.20 9.89
CA LEU A 122 18.06 -7.62 8.60
C LEU A 122 16.87 -6.78 8.13
N GLU A 123 17.16 -5.67 7.46
CA GLU A 123 16.16 -4.84 6.77
C GLU A 123 16.45 -4.85 5.29
N ALA A 124 15.47 -5.18 4.47
CA ALA A 124 15.55 -5.11 3.02
C ALA A 124 14.38 -4.30 2.45
N THR A 125 14.65 -3.55 1.38
CA THR A 125 13.64 -2.79 0.65
C THR A 125 13.77 -3.08 -0.85
N GLY A 126 12.64 -3.40 -1.49
CA GLY A 126 12.60 -3.75 -2.90
C GLY A 126 11.18 -3.84 -3.45
N ASP A 127 11.05 -4.37 -4.66
CA ASP A 127 9.77 -4.93 -5.12
C ASP A 127 9.51 -6.27 -4.43
N SER A 128 8.26 -6.75 -4.52
CA SER A 128 7.87 -7.97 -3.81
C SER A 128 8.66 -9.19 -4.27
N GLU A 129 8.95 -9.33 -5.57
CA GLU A 129 9.67 -10.46 -6.14
C GLU A 129 11.10 -10.53 -5.59
N LYS A 130 11.81 -9.39 -5.58
CA LYS A 130 13.16 -9.31 -5.01
C LYS A 130 13.18 -9.65 -3.52
N LEU A 131 12.17 -9.24 -2.79
CA LEU A 131 12.06 -9.57 -1.36
C LEU A 131 11.75 -11.04 -1.14
N ASP A 132 10.93 -11.66 -1.99
CA ASP A 132 10.64 -13.10 -1.93
C ASP A 132 11.93 -13.91 -2.17
N GLU A 133 12.72 -13.56 -3.20
CA GLU A 133 14.01 -14.17 -3.46
C GLU A 133 14.97 -14.02 -2.26
N PHE A 134 15.06 -12.84 -1.69
CA PHE A 134 15.89 -12.59 -0.51
C PHE A 134 15.46 -13.44 0.69
N ILE A 135 14.16 -13.52 0.96
CA ILE A 135 13.60 -14.33 2.04
C ILE A 135 13.93 -15.82 1.84
N ASP A 136 13.79 -16.34 0.61
CA ASP A 136 14.08 -17.72 0.29
C ASP A 136 15.58 -18.05 0.46
N VAL A 137 16.46 -17.14 0.04
CA VAL A 137 17.90 -17.27 0.26
C VAL A 137 18.21 -17.31 1.76
N MET A 138 17.65 -16.39 2.56
CA MET A 138 17.88 -16.35 4.01
C MET A 138 17.35 -17.60 4.71
N ARG A 139 16.22 -18.16 4.28
CA ARG A 139 15.64 -19.40 4.80
C ARG A 139 16.58 -20.59 4.63
N SER A 140 17.43 -20.59 3.61
CA SER A 140 18.41 -21.67 3.41
C SER A 140 19.53 -21.71 4.45
N TYR A 141 19.74 -20.61 5.18
CA TYR A 141 20.79 -20.49 6.20
C TYR A 141 20.33 -20.80 7.61
N GLY A 142 19.03 -20.85 7.89
CA GLY A 142 18.51 -21.14 9.21
C GLY A 142 17.04 -20.78 9.39
N ASP A 143 16.61 -20.75 10.64
CA ASP A 143 15.25 -20.34 10.97
C ASP A 143 15.07 -18.84 10.79
N ILE A 144 13.99 -18.47 10.12
CA ILE A 144 13.67 -17.07 9.88
C ILE A 144 12.29 -16.68 10.42
N GLU A 145 12.21 -15.46 10.88
CA GLU A 145 10.97 -14.76 11.18
C GLU A 145 10.91 -13.53 10.28
N VAL A 146 9.79 -13.32 9.59
CA VAL A 146 9.65 -12.25 8.58
C VAL A 146 8.44 -11.39 8.91
N THR A 147 8.62 -10.08 8.86
CA THR A 147 7.54 -9.09 8.89
C THR A 147 7.66 -8.18 7.68
N ARG A 148 6.58 -7.99 6.95
CA ARG A 148 6.52 -7.16 5.73
C ARG A 148 5.61 -5.96 5.95
N SER A 149 5.97 -4.82 5.38
CA SER A 149 5.18 -3.60 5.48
C SER A 149 3.94 -3.61 4.58
N GLY A 150 3.92 -4.45 3.56
CA GLY A 150 3.06 -4.27 2.40
C GLY A 150 3.59 -3.20 1.45
N ALA A 151 3.05 -3.19 0.23
CA ALA A 151 3.55 -2.32 -0.83
C ALA A 151 3.11 -0.87 -0.63
N VAL A 152 4.04 0.07 -0.83
CA VAL A 152 3.76 1.47 -1.13
C VAL A 152 4.01 1.71 -2.61
N ALA A 153 3.18 2.54 -3.25
CA ALA A 153 3.29 2.78 -4.68
C ALA A 153 3.05 4.25 -5.03
N VAL A 154 3.79 4.74 -6.01
CA VAL A 154 3.62 6.07 -6.59
C VAL A 154 3.61 5.99 -8.10
N SER A 155 2.64 6.66 -8.75
CA SER A 155 2.58 6.78 -10.21
C SER A 155 3.73 7.66 -10.71
N LEU A 156 4.36 7.24 -11.81
CA LEU A 156 5.34 8.04 -12.55
C LEU A 156 4.67 8.88 -13.66
N GLU A 157 3.38 8.70 -13.90
CA GLU A 157 2.67 9.56 -14.84
C GLU A 157 2.56 10.99 -14.30
N VAL A 158 2.97 11.96 -15.11
CA VAL A 158 2.92 13.41 -14.81
C VAL A 158 1.48 13.96 -14.87
N LYS A 159 0.46 13.13 -14.75
CA LYS A 159 -0.91 13.64 -14.63
C LYS A 159 -0.98 14.47 -13.34
N LYS A 160 -0.99 15.79 -13.49
CA LYS A 160 -1.26 16.69 -12.36
C LYS A 160 -2.52 16.18 -11.66
N LEU A 161 -2.34 15.67 -10.44
CA LEU A 161 -3.46 15.38 -9.55
C LEU A 161 -4.26 16.68 -9.38
N ARG A 162 -5.33 16.84 -10.15
CA ARG A 162 -6.32 17.84 -9.84
C ARG A 162 -7.08 17.30 -8.63
N LEU A 163 -6.65 17.72 -7.46
CA LEU A 163 -7.45 17.60 -6.25
C LEU A 163 -8.66 18.51 -6.44
N SER A 164 -9.72 17.95 -6.98
CA SER A 164 -11.03 18.58 -6.80
C SER A 164 -11.43 18.25 -5.37
N PRO A 165 -11.55 19.25 -4.48
CA PRO A 165 -12.08 18.98 -3.16
C PRO A 165 -13.45 18.30 -3.34
N PRO A 166 -13.83 17.33 -2.50
CA PRO A 166 -15.15 16.76 -2.57
C PRO A 166 -16.14 17.92 -2.42
N VAL A 167 -16.96 18.15 -3.43
CA VAL A 167 -18.08 19.07 -3.31
C VAL A 167 -18.98 18.47 -2.24
N PRO A 168 -19.20 19.13 -1.09
CA PRO A 168 -20.14 18.63 -0.11
C PRO A 168 -21.48 18.50 -0.83
N LYS A 169 -22.00 17.28 -0.95
CA LYS A 169 -23.41 17.07 -1.29
C LYS A 169 -24.23 17.43 -0.05
N GLY A 170 -24.26 18.72 0.25
CA GLY A 170 -25.24 19.27 1.19
C GLY A 170 -26.59 19.33 0.49
N PRO A 171 -27.70 19.32 1.24
CA PRO A 171 -29.01 19.56 0.65
C PRO A 171 -28.97 20.93 -0.04
N HIS A 172 -29.50 20.97 -1.26
CA HIS A 172 -29.74 22.22 -1.96
C HIS A 172 -30.61 23.09 -1.06
N VAL A 173 -30.02 24.11 -0.43
CA VAL A 173 -30.80 25.20 0.15
C VAL A 173 -31.18 26.06 -1.05
N GLU A 174 -32.39 25.90 -1.52
CA GLU A 174 -33.02 26.88 -2.39
C GLU A 174 -33.06 28.20 -1.63
N ILE A 175 -32.24 29.16 -2.05
CA ILE A 175 -32.33 30.51 -1.60
C ILE A 175 -33.58 31.07 -2.29
N GLU A 176 -34.72 31.05 -1.59
CA GLU A 176 -35.90 31.80 -1.98
C GLU A 176 -35.51 33.25 -2.15
N LYS A 177 -35.64 33.75 -3.37
CA LYS A 177 -35.49 35.16 -3.70
C LYS A 177 -36.54 35.89 -2.92
N LEU A 178 -36.14 36.55 -1.86
CA LEU A 178 -36.94 37.62 -1.24
C LEU A 178 -37.06 38.74 -2.27
N GLU A 179 -38.17 38.77 -2.98
CA GLU A 179 -38.59 39.90 -3.76
C GLU A 179 -38.83 41.07 -2.79
N THR A 180 -37.96 42.07 -2.85
CA THR A 180 -38.21 43.35 -2.25
C THR A 180 -39.35 44.04 -3.02
N ARG A 181 -40.55 44.00 -2.44
CA ARG A 181 -41.58 44.99 -2.76
C ARG A 181 -41.23 46.29 -2.01
N ASN A 182 -40.89 47.29 -2.73
CA ASN A 182 -41.42 48.68 -2.76
C ASN A 182 -40.61 49.52 -3.71
#